data_8cf94d6e0f1a72d10734fd0d8a5c3b44
#
_entry.id   8cf94d6e0f1a72d10734fd0d8a5c3b44
#
_cell.length_a   1.000
_cell.length_b   1.000
_cell.length_c   1.000
_cell.angle_alpha   90.00
_cell.angle_beta   90.00
_cell.angle_gamma   90.00
#
_symmetry.space_group_name_H-M   'P 1'
#
loop_
_entity.id
_entity.type
_entity.pdbx_description
1 polymer ?
#
loop_
_entity_poly.entity_id
_entity_poly.type
_entity_poly.pdbx_seq_one_letter_code
_entity_poly.pdbx_strand_id
1 'polypeptide(L)'
;LRVDLLEEVRRALGEERHPRVSSLRAVTDCVLETLTQVEAAAAAASGVPVLLTCRTAAEGGRASLGDAGYAVLMRLLLDELASWEPRRRPVAVDIEVRRGCLPEVAARARDLGVDVVGSFHDFEGTPADADLEEVLDRMVREGGDLAKIAVWPASAEDVARLLGVTARAAASLPVPVAAMSMGALGMISRVAAVFGSALTFAVVPDEEGCIEASAPGQLPIDEVRRCLSLLGGRPIG
;
A
#
# COMPACT_ATOMS: atom_id res chain seq x y z
N LEU A 1 5.36 5.86 -3.23
CA LEU A 1 4.99 7.26 -2.94
C LEU A 1 3.65 7.31 -2.20
N ARG A 2 3.60 7.90 -1.00
CA ARG A 2 2.41 8.14 -0.18
C ARG A 2 1.85 9.53 -0.51
N VAL A 3 0.86 9.57 -1.38
CA VAL A 3 0.21 10.80 -1.87
C VAL A 3 -0.42 11.62 -0.74
N ASP A 4 -1.06 10.95 0.21
CA ASP A 4 -1.73 11.58 1.35
C ASP A 4 -0.77 12.24 2.36
N LEU A 5 0.53 11.98 2.27
CA LEU A 5 1.55 12.63 3.11
C LEU A 5 2.11 13.91 2.50
N LEU A 6 1.88 14.17 1.21
CA LEU A 6 2.34 15.40 0.57
C LEU A 6 1.59 16.61 1.13
N GLU A 7 2.32 17.64 1.54
CA GLU A 7 1.75 18.84 2.17
C GLU A 7 0.80 19.58 1.22
N GLU A 8 1.18 19.69 -0.04
CA GLU A 8 0.39 20.33 -1.09
C GLU A 8 -0.93 19.57 -1.32
N VAL A 9 -0.91 18.25 -1.30
CA VAL A 9 -2.09 17.41 -1.40
C VAL A 9 -3.01 17.62 -0.21
N ARG A 10 -2.46 17.63 0.99
CA ARG A 10 -3.22 17.90 2.21
C ARG A 10 -3.86 19.28 2.20
N ARG A 11 -3.14 20.30 1.71
CA ARG A 11 -3.66 21.67 1.56
C ARG A 11 -4.77 21.74 0.52
N ALA A 12 -4.62 21.06 -0.63
CA ALA A 12 -5.60 21.07 -1.72
C ALA A 12 -6.89 20.32 -1.39
N LEU A 13 -6.79 19.20 -0.65
CA LEU A 13 -7.96 18.42 -0.21
C LEU A 13 -8.67 19.09 0.99
N GLY A 14 -7.94 19.82 1.84
CA GLY A 14 -8.47 20.40 3.07
C GLY A 14 -9.09 19.32 3.97
N GLU A 15 -10.14 19.72 4.73
CA GLU A 15 -10.93 18.79 5.55
C GLU A 15 -12.24 18.38 4.86
N GLU A 16 -12.43 18.71 3.59
CA GLU A 16 -13.66 18.43 2.85
C GLU A 16 -13.76 16.94 2.47
N ARG A 17 -14.76 16.25 2.99
CA ARG A 17 -15.06 14.86 2.64
C ARG A 17 -15.45 14.66 1.16
N HIS A 18 -15.90 15.72 0.50
CA HIS A 18 -16.35 15.74 -0.90
C HIS A 18 -15.68 16.88 -1.67
N PRO A 19 -14.37 16.79 -1.97
CA PRO A 19 -13.66 17.83 -2.69
C PRO A 19 -14.21 17.99 -4.11
N ARG A 20 -14.16 19.24 -4.62
CA ARG A 20 -14.54 19.52 -6.01
C ARG A 20 -13.57 18.84 -6.98
N VAL A 21 -14.03 18.53 -8.19
CA VAL A 21 -13.17 17.95 -9.24
C VAL A 21 -11.95 18.84 -9.54
N SER A 22 -12.10 20.16 -9.46
CA SER A 22 -10.97 21.09 -9.63
C SER A 22 -9.90 20.91 -8.55
N SER A 23 -10.29 20.68 -7.29
CA SER A 23 -9.35 20.39 -6.20
C SER A 23 -8.66 19.05 -6.42
N LEU A 24 -9.38 18.02 -6.88
CA LEU A 24 -8.79 16.72 -7.20
C LEU A 24 -7.82 16.81 -8.39
N ARG A 25 -8.08 17.66 -9.39
CA ARG A 25 -7.12 17.91 -10.49
C ARG A 25 -5.85 18.57 -9.97
N ALA A 26 -5.95 19.58 -9.13
CA ALA A 26 -4.78 20.21 -8.52
C ALA A 26 -3.94 19.20 -7.68
N VAL A 27 -4.62 18.28 -7.00
CA VAL A 27 -3.95 17.15 -6.32
C VAL A 27 -3.23 16.25 -7.32
N THR A 28 -3.89 15.93 -8.44
CA THR A 28 -3.28 15.10 -9.49
C THR A 28 -2.02 15.77 -10.05
N ASP A 29 -2.07 17.03 -10.38
CA ASP A 29 -0.92 17.78 -10.90
C ASP A 29 0.26 17.76 -9.92
N CYS A 30 0.01 18.02 -8.64
CA CYS A 30 1.03 17.95 -7.57
C CYS A 30 1.63 16.54 -7.44
N VAL A 31 0.79 15.50 -7.49
CA VAL A 31 1.26 14.11 -7.40
C VAL A 31 2.14 13.75 -8.60
N LEU A 32 1.78 14.18 -9.79
CA LEU A 32 2.56 13.91 -11.01
C LEU A 32 3.91 14.65 -11.00
N GLU A 33 3.94 15.88 -10.52
CA GLU A 33 5.20 16.61 -10.33
C GLU A 33 6.12 15.89 -9.35
N THR A 34 5.59 15.49 -8.17
CA THR A 34 6.35 14.73 -7.17
C THR A 34 6.80 13.37 -7.73
N LEU A 35 5.92 12.68 -8.46
CA LEU A 35 6.25 11.39 -9.06
C LEU A 35 7.37 11.52 -10.09
N THR A 36 7.38 12.60 -10.88
CA THR A 36 8.47 12.90 -11.81
C THR A 36 9.81 13.07 -11.09
N GLN A 37 9.83 13.75 -9.94
CA GLN A 37 11.03 13.92 -9.12
C GLN A 37 11.49 12.57 -8.52
N VAL A 38 10.56 11.78 -7.99
CA VAL A 38 10.83 10.45 -7.43
C VAL A 38 11.38 9.51 -8.51
N GLU A 39 10.81 9.53 -9.71
CA GLU A 39 11.26 8.71 -10.83
C GLU A 39 12.68 9.10 -11.27
N ALA A 40 12.97 10.39 -11.35
CA ALA A 40 14.31 10.86 -11.68
C ALA A 40 15.35 10.41 -10.62
N ALA A 41 15.01 10.48 -9.33
CA ALA A 41 15.84 10.00 -8.25
C ALA A 41 15.99 8.47 -8.28
N ALA A 42 14.92 7.73 -8.55
CA ALA A 42 14.95 6.28 -8.69
C ALA A 42 15.80 5.82 -9.87
N ALA A 43 15.73 6.52 -11.00
CA ALA A 43 16.57 6.26 -12.17
C ALA A 43 18.07 6.47 -11.86
N ALA A 44 18.40 7.52 -11.09
CA ALA A 44 19.78 7.77 -10.62
C ALA A 44 20.27 6.69 -9.63
N ALA A 45 19.34 6.08 -8.86
CA ALA A 45 19.60 5.05 -7.86
C ALA A 45 19.46 3.61 -8.39
N SER A 46 19.59 3.37 -9.69
CA SER A 46 19.51 2.04 -10.33
C SER A 46 18.06 1.49 -10.51
N GLY A 47 17.07 2.36 -10.64
CA GLY A 47 15.73 1.94 -11.09
C GLY A 47 14.86 1.30 -10.01
N VAL A 48 14.82 1.85 -8.79
CA VAL A 48 13.90 1.38 -7.74
C VAL A 48 12.44 1.55 -8.19
N PRO A 49 11.64 0.48 -8.20
CA PRO A 49 10.24 0.57 -8.62
C PRO A 49 9.40 1.39 -7.63
N VAL A 50 8.41 2.11 -8.15
CA VAL A 50 7.53 2.97 -7.35
C VAL A 50 6.16 2.32 -7.19
N LEU A 51 5.69 2.17 -5.95
CA LEU A 51 4.29 1.91 -5.60
C LEU A 51 3.61 3.23 -5.24
N LEU A 52 2.57 3.59 -5.99
CA LEU A 52 1.78 4.79 -5.74
C LEU A 52 0.62 4.48 -4.78
N THR A 53 0.51 5.21 -3.67
CA THR A 53 -0.50 4.95 -2.64
C THR A 53 -1.15 6.25 -2.19
N CYS A 54 -2.49 6.32 -2.19
CA CYS A 54 -3.27 7.33 -1.49
C CYS A 54 -4.00 6.68 -0.32
N ARG A 55 -3.51 6.87 0.91
CA ARG A 55 -4.15 6.29 2.10
C ARG A 55 -5.17 7.26 2.67
N THR A 56 -6.43 6.80 2.78
CA THR A 56 -7.50 7.62 3.36
C THR A 56 -7.44 7.64 4.88
N ALA A 57 -8.05 8.67 5.47
CA ALA A 57 -8.18 8.79 6.92
C ALA A 57 -8.97 7.63 7.54
N ALA A 58 -9.88 7.02 6.79
CA ALA A 58 -10.63 5.85 7.23
C ALA A 58 -9.76 4.58 7.39
N GLU A 59 -8.60 4.56 6.74
CA GLU A 59 -7.62 3.48 6.84
C GLU A 59 -6.26 3.97 7.40
N GLY A 60 -6.31 4.97 8.28
CA GLY A 60 -5.13 5.46 9.04
C GLY A 60 -4.21 6.40 8.28
N GLY A 61 -4.60 6.87 7.11
CA GLY A 61 -3.89 7.89 6.35
C GLY A 61 -4.33 9.31 6.68
N ARG A 62 -3.98 10.25 5.82
CA ARG A 62 -4.27 11.69 5.99
C ARG A 62 -5.22 12.26 4.94
N ALA A 63 -5.60 11.47 3.91
CA ALA A 63 -6.54 11.92 2.90
C ALA A 63 -7.99 11.83 3.41
N SER A 64 -8.63 12.97 3.67
CA SER A 64 -10.04 13.05 4.07
C SER A 64 -10.95 12.93 2.85
N LEU A 65 -10.92 11.78 2.15
CA LEU A 65 -11.72 11.51 0.97
C LEU A 65 -12.84 10.52 1.28
N GLY A 66 -14.06 10.84 0.84
CA GLY A 66 -15.12 9.85 0.71
C GLY A 66 -14.91 8.94 -0.51
N ASP A 67 -15.68 7.86 -0.62
CA ASP A 67 -15.49 6.82 -1.64
C ASP A 67 -15.51 7.37 -3.07
N ALA A 68 -16.46 8.24 -3.38
CA ALA A 68 -16.56 8.87 -4.70
C ALA A 68 -15.37 9.77 -5.04
N GLY A 69 -14.89 10.56 -4.06
CA GLY A 69 -13.72 11.43 -4.24
C GLY A 69 -12.44 10.62 -4.42
N TYR A 70 -12.29 9.53 -3.68
CA TYR A 70 -11.18 8.61 -3.82
C TYR A 70 -11.16 7.96 -5.21
N ALA A 71 -12.30 7.43 -5.67
CA ALA A 71 -12.43 6.82 -6.99
C ALA A 71 -12.08 7.80 -8.12
N VAL A 72 -12.57 9.05 -8.02
CA VAL A 72 -12.25 10.10 -9.00
C VAL A 72 -10.76 10.42 -9.00
N LEU A 73 -10.13 10.57 -7.83
CA LEU A 73 -8.69 10.83 -7.73
C LEU A 73 -7.88 9.71 -8.40
N MET A 74 -8.17 8.45 -8.06
CA MET A 74 -7.42 7.31 -8.62
C MET A 74 -7.57 7.23 -10.13
N ARG A 75 -8.77 7.51 -10.66
CA ARG A 75 -9.01 7.55 -12.10
C ARG A 75 -8.22 8.69 -12.77
N LEU A 76 -8.25 9.90 -12.21
CA LEU A 76 -7.49 11.05 -12.76
C LEU A 76 -5.99 10.74 -12.82
N LEU A 77 -5.44 10.14 -11.76
CA LEU A 77 -4.03 9.74 -11.73
C LEU A 77 -3.69 8.75 -12.84
N LEU A 78 -4.51 7.72 -13.03
CA LEU A 78 -4.28 6.72 -14.08
C LEU A 78 -4.47 7.31 -15.49
N ASP A 79 -5.42 8.22 -15.68
CA ASP A 79 -5.65 8.86 -16.97
C ASP A 79 -4.46 9.74 -17.38
N GLU A 80 -3.88 10.47 -16.44
CA GLU A 80 -2.67 11.26 -16.70
C GLU A 80 -1.44 10.36 -16.95
N LEU A 81 -1.28 9.29 -16.16
CA LEU A 81 -0.20 8.30 -16.37
C LEU A 81 -0.30 7.59 -17.74
N ALA A 82 -1.47 7.60 -18.38
CA ALA A 82 -1.63 7.05 -19.72
C ALA A 82 -0.75 7.77 -20.76
N SER A 83 -0.49 9.05 -20.58
CA SER A 83 0.39 9.85 -21.45
C SER A 83 1.88 9.60 -21.22
N TRP A 84 2.26 8.92 -20.13
CA TRP A 84 3.66 8.65 -19.77
C TRP A 84 4.17 7.43 -20.54
N GLU A 85 5.47 7.44 -20.85
CA GLU A 85 6.13 6.23 -21.36
C GLU A 85 6.01 5.10 -20.32
N PRO A 86 5.70 3.84 -20.74
CA PRO A 86 5.44 2.74 -19.82
C PRO A 86 6.52 2.53 -18.75
N ARG A 87 7.80 2.66 -19.12
CA ARG A 87 8.95 2.51 -18.19
C ARG A 87 9.03 3.59 -17.11
N ARG A 88 8.33 4.71 -17.28
CA ARG A 88 8.30 5.84 -16.35
C ARG A 88 7.11 5.79 -15.39
N ARG A 89 6.16 4.89 -15.64
CA ARG A 89 5.00 4.73 -14.77
C ARG A 89 5.38 4.04 -13.47
N PRO A 90 4.63 4.28 -12.36
CA PRO A 90 4.70 3.42 -11.19
C PRO A 90 4.50 1.97 -11.61
N VAL A 91 5.19 1.04 -10.97
CA VAL A 91 4.98 -0.40 -11.24
C VAL A 91 3.64 -0.89 -10.71
N ALA A 92 3.12 -0.23 -9.65
CA ALA A 92 1.84 -0.59 -9.07
C ALA A 92 1.16 0.62 -8.41
N VAL A 93 -0.17 0.50 -8.24
CA VAL A 93 -1.01 1.39 -7.44
C VAL A 93 -1.67 0.63 -6.30
N ASP A 94 -1.73 1.23 -5.10
CA ASP A 94 -2.39 0.64 -3.91
C ASP A 94 -3.82 1.21 -3.80
N ILE A 95 -4.81 0.32 -3.82
CA ILE A 95 -6.24 0.68 -3.81
C ILE A 95 -6.93 0.06 -2.62
N GLU A 96 -7.56 0.89 -1.78
CA GLU A 96 -8.34 0.45 -0.63
C GLU A 96 -9.62 -0.26 -1.08
N VAL A 97 -9.72 -1.56 -0.81
CA VAL A 97 -10.87 -2.38 -1.25
C VAL A 97 -12.20 -1.90 -0.68
N ARG A 98 -12.18 -1.29 0.51
CA ARG A 98 -13.38 -0.72 1.15
C ARG A 98 -13.97 0.46 0.39
N ARG A 99 -13.21 1.12 -0.50
CA ARG A 99 -13.69 2.28 -1.29
C ARG A 99 -14.58 1.87 -2.48
N GLY A 100 -14.66 0.58 -2.81
CA GLY A 100 -15.56 0.03 -3.82
C GLY A 100 -15.19 0.35 -5.28
N CYS A 101 -14.03 0.98 -5.52
CA CYS A 101 -13.59 1.33 -6.88
C CYS A 101 -12.52 0.37 -7.43
N LEU A 102 -12.14 -0.66 -6.69
CA LEU A 102 -11.08 -1.59 -7.10
C LEU A 102 -11.32 -2.22 -8.48
N PRO A 103 -12.51 -2.70 -8.85
CA PRO A 103 -12.72 -3.29 -10.18
C PRO A 103 -12.49 -2.31 -11.33
N GLU A 104 -12.97 -1.06 -11.19
CA GLU A 104 -12.80 0.00 -12.20
C GLU A 104 -11.33 0.38 -12.34
N VAL A 105 -10.66 0.60 -11.21
CA VAL A 105 -9.24 0.99 -11.19
C VAL A 105 -8.36 -0.13 -11.72
N ALA A 106 -8.63 -1.39 -11.34
CA ALA A 106 -7.87 -2.55 -11.82
C ALA A 106 -7.99 -2.72 -13.34
N ALA A 107 -9.17 -2.55 -13.91
CA ALA A 107 -9.34 -2.60 -15.35
C ALA A 107 -8.49 -1.51 -16.05
N ARG A 108 -8.53 -0.27 -15.54
CA ARG A 108 -7.76 0.84 -16.11
C ARG A 108 -6.25 0.68 -15.95
N ALA A 109 -5.79 0.22 -14.79
CA ALA A 109 -4.37 -0.01 -14.51
C ALA A 109 -3.79 -1.10 -15.41
N ARG A 110 -4.55 -2.17 -15.67
CA ARG A 110 -4.17 -3.26 -16.58
C ARG A 110 -3.92 -2.75 -18.01
N ASP A 111 -4.76 -1.83 -18.51
CA ASP A 111 -4.56 -1.21 -19.83
C ASP A 111 -3.24 -0.42 -19.92
N LEU A 112 -2.74 0.03 -18.78
CA LEU A 112 -1.50 0.80 -18.67
C LEU A 112 -0.27 -0.06 -18.37
N GLY A 113 -0.45 -1.35 -18.08
CA GLY A 113 0.62 -2.23 -17.60
C GLY A 113 1.10 -1.88 -16.20
N VAL A 114 0.19 -1.39 -15.34
CA VAL A 114 0.44 -1.05 -13.93
C VAL A 114 -0.28 -2.07 -13.06
N ASP A 115 0.42 -2.72 -12.14
CA ASP A 115 -0.17 -3.69 -11.24
C ASP A 115 -1.03 -3.00 -10.15
N VAL A 116 -1.96 -3.76 -9.56
CA VAL A 116 -2.84 -3.25 -8.52
C VAL A 116 -2.65 -4.03 -7.22
N VAL A 117 -2.28 -3.32 -6.17
CA VAL A 117 -2.31 -3.82 -4.80
C VAL A 117 -3.68 -3.51 -4.21
N GLY A 118 -4.55 -4.52 -4.10
CA GLY A 118 -5.76 -4.40 -3.30
C GLY A 118 -5.38 -4.33 -1.83
N SER A 119 -5.83 -3.32 -1.10
CA SER A 119 -5.41 -3.13 0.29
C SER A 119 -6.57 -2.92 1.25
N PHE A 120 -6.33 -3.31 2.50
CA PHE A 120 -7.22 -3.18 3.64
C PHE A 120 -6.41 -2.89 4.91
N HIS A 121 -6.83 -1.88 5.66
CA HIS A 121 -6.19 -1.53 6.93
C HIS A 121 -7.26 -1.38 8.01
N ASP A 122 -7.01 -2.03 9.17
CA ASP A 122 -7.86 -1.90 10.35
C ASP A 122 -6.99 -1.49 11.54
N PHE A 123 -7.23 -0.28 12.05
CA PHE A 123 -6.50 0.29 13.18
C PHE A 123 -7.22 0.06 14.52
N GLU A 124 -8.42 -0.53 14.49
CA GLU A 124 -9.23 -0.78 15.68
C GLU A 124 -9.01 -2.19 16.24
N GLY A 125 -8.61 -3.14 15.36
CA GLY A 125 -8.43 -4.52 15.80
C GLY A 125 -7.89 -5.45 14.73
N THR A 126 -7.90 -6.74 15.07
CA THR A 126 -7.67 -7.86 14.15
C THR A 126 -9.01 -8.58 13.94
N PRO A 127 -9.68 -8.42 12.79
CA PRO A 127 -10.93 -9.09 12.48
C PRO A 127 -10.86 -10.62 12.63
N ALA A 128 -12.01 -11.29 12.61
CA ALA A 128 -12.06 -12.75 12.63
C ALA A 128 -11.38 -13.33 11.38
N ASP A 129 -10.85 -14.55 11.48
CA ASP A 129 -10.13 -15.21 10.39
C ASP A 129 -10.96 -15.24 9.09
N ALA A 130 -12.25 -15.59 9.21
CA ALA A 130 -13.16 -15.67 8.07
C ALA A 130 -13.35 -14.28 7.39
N ASP A 131 -13.39 -13.20 8.16
CA ASP A 131 -13.52 -11.85 7.61
C ASP A 131 -12.24 -11.41 6.88
N LEU A 132 -11.07 -11.78 7.43
CA LEU A 132 -9.78 -11.50 6.79
C LEU A 132 -9.64 -12.30 5.48
N GLU A 133 -10.03 -13.58 5.47
CA GLU A 133 -10.02 -14.44 4.28
C GLU A 133 -10.98 -13.89 3.21
N GLU A 134 -12.21 -13.50 3.57
CA GLU A 134 -13.16 -12.90 2.63
C GLU A 134 -12.66 -11.57 2.03
N VAL A 135 -12.00 -10.73 2.83
CA VAL A 135 -11.41 -9.49 2.33
C VAL A 135 -10.28 -9.76 1.33
N LEU A 136 -9.42 -10.75 1.60
CA LEU A 136 -8.37 -11.16 0.68
C LEU A 136 -8.94 -11.74 -0.63
N ASP A 137 -9.92 -12.64 -0.52
CA ASP A 137 -10.64 -13.18 -1.67
C ASP A 137 -11.33 -12.09 -2.50
N ARG A 138 -11.94 -11.13 -1.83
CA ARG A 138 -12.56 -9.98 -2.48
C ARG A 138 -11.56 -9.16 -3.31
N MET A 139 -10.37 -8.89 -2.78
CA MET A 139 -9.32 -8.18 -3.52
C MET A 139 -8.97 -8.89 -4.82
N VAL A 140 -8.87 -10.22 -4.78
CA VAL A 140 -8.58 -11.04 -5.98
C VAL A 140 -9.75 -11.00 -6.97
N ARG A 141 -10.97 -11.22 -6.50
CA ARG A 141 -12.17 -11.18 -7.35
C ARG A 141 -12.38 -9.81 -8.02
N GLU A 142 -12.00 -8.75 -7.34
CA GLU A 142 -12.10 -7.38 -7.84
C GLU A 142 -10.90 -6.96 -8.72
N GLY A 143 -9.94 -7.85 -8.96
CA GLY A 143 -8.87 -7.68 -9.94
C GLY A 143 -7.56 -7.13 -9.37
N GLY A 144 -7.33 -7.25 -8.07
CA GLY A 144 -6.01 -6.99 -7.47
C GLY A 144 -4.97 -8.02 -7.90
N ASP A 145 -3.79 -7.58 -8.25
CA ASP A 145 -2.63 -8.42 -8.61
C ASP A 145 -1.82 -8.82 -7.38
N LEU A 146 -2.04 -8.14 -6.24
CA LEU A 146 -1.54 -8.49 -4.92
C LEU A 146 -2.61 -8.13 -3.88
N ALA A 147 -2.85 -9.02 -2.92
CA ALA A 147 -3.80 -8.80 -1.81
C ALA A 147 -3.04 -8.43 -0.52
N LYS A 148 -3.37 -7.27 0.06
CA LYS A 148 -2.64 -6.71 1.20
C LYS A 148 -3.56 -6.39 2.37
N ILE A 149 -3.22 -6.91 3.56
CA ILE A 149 -3.90 -6.54 4.81
C ILE A 149 -2.91 -6.03 5.86
N ALA A 150 -3.33 -5.04 6.63
CA ALA A 150 -2.61 -4.55 7.80
C ALA A 150 -3.61 -4.30 8.93
N VAL A 151 -3.43 -4.97 10.07
CA VAL A 151 -4.39 -4.95 11.18
C VAL A 151 -3.72 -4.62 12.50
N TRP A 152 -4.49 -4.14 13.47
CA TRP A 152 -3.97 -3.80 14.80
C TRP A 152 -4.20 -4.95 15.77
N PRO A 153 -3.16 -5.59 16.34
CA PRO A 153 -3.31 -6.67 17.29
C PRO A 153 -3.59 -6.13 18.69
N ALA A 154 -4.55 -6.70 19.40
CA ALA A 154 -4.77 -6.48 20.82
C ALA A 154 -3.97 -7.49 21.67
N SER A 155 -3.57 -8.62 21.10
CA SER A 155 -2.88 -9.72 21.78
C SER A 155 -1.88 -10.43 20.87
N ALA A 156 -1.01 -11.25 21.46
CA ALA A 156 -0.13 -12.14 20.71
C ALA A 156 -0.93 -13.21 19.92
N GLU A 157 -2.12 -13.57 20.40
CA GLU A 157 -3.02 -14.48 19.70
C GLU A 157 -3.50 -13.89 18.37
N ASP A 158 -3.82 -12.60 18.33
CA ASP A 158 -4.18 -11.90 17.09
C ASP A 158 -3.06 -11.95 16.06
N VAL A 159 -1.81 -11.79 16.51
CA VAL A 159 -0.64 -11.91 15.62
C VAL A 159 -0.52 -13.33 15.08
N ALA A 160 -0.69 -14.34 15.94
CA ALA A 160 -0.63 -15.76 15.54
C ALA A 160 -1.76 -16.11 14.55
N ARG A 161 -2.97 -15.62 14.79
CA ARG A 161 -4.12 -15.78 13.87
C ARG A 161 -3.82 -15.18 12.50
N LEU A 162 -3.33 -13.94 12.46
CA LEU A 162 -2.97 -13.29 11.21
C LEU A 162 -1.91 -14.06 10.43
N LEU A 163 -0.87 -14.58 11.11
CA LEU A 163 0.14 -15.42 10.46
C LEU A 163 -0.48 -16.70 9.89
N GLY A 164 -1.41 -17.33 10.61
CA GLY A 164 -2.18 -18.49 10.14
C GLY A 164 -3.03 -18.18 8.91
N VAL A 165 -3.78 -17.08 8.92
CA VAL A 165 -4.54 -16.59 7.76
C VAL A 165 -3.60 -16.33 6.57
N THR A 166 -2.47 -15.69 6.81
CA THR A 166 -1.47 -15.42 5.76
C THR A 166 -0.99 -16.70 5.10
N ALA A 167 -0.67 -17.72 5.89
CA ALA A 167 -0.19 -19.01 5.36
C ALA A 167 -1.26 -19.72 4.52
N ARG A 168 -2.53 -19.71 4.97
CA ARG A 168 -3.63 -20.30 4.21
C ARG A 168 -3.90 -19.53 2.90
N ALA A 169 -3.96 -18.20 2.97
CA ALA A 169 -4.18 -17.36 1.82
C ALA A 169 -3.04 -17.48 0.78
N ALA A 170 -1.78 -17.46 1.21
CA ALA A 170 -0.64 -17.65 0.32
C ALA A 170 -0.61 -19.02 -0.38
N ALA A 171 -1.22 -20.05 0.22
CA ALA A 171 -1.31 -21.37 -0.37
C ALA A 171 -2.51 -21.52 -1.33
N SER A 172 -3.57 -20.73 -1.17
CA SER A 172 -4.84 -20.90 -1.89
C SER A 172 -5.11 -19.83 -2.96
N LEU A 173 -4.66 -18.60 -2.73
CA LEU A 173 -4.93 -17.51 -3.65
C LEU A 173 -4.00 -17.53 -4.88
N PRO A 174 -4.50 -17.14 -6.06
CA PRO A 174 -3.70 -17.12 -7.28
C PRO A 174 -2.76 -15.91 -7.39
N VAL A 175 -2.79 -15.00 -6.41
CA VAL A 175 -1.96 -13.78 -6.35
C VAL A 175 -1.12 -13.77 -5.07
N PRO A 176 0.01 -13.05 -5.05
CA PRO A 176 0.79 -12.84 -3.83
C PRO A 176 -0.04 -12.16 -2.73
N VAL A 177 0.26 -12.52 -1.48
CA VAL A 177 -0.37 -11.93 -0.28
C VAL A 177 0.67 -11.15 0.51
N ALA A 178 0.29 -9.99 1.02
CA ALA A 178 1.08 -9.22 1.96
C ALA A 178 0.26 -8.97 3.23
N ALA A 179 0.67 -9.53 4.35
CA ALA A 179 -0.06 -9.40 5.61
C ALA A 179 0.86 -8.95 6.74
N MET A 180 0.38 -7.98 7.53
CA MET A 180 1.14 -7.47 8.66
C MET A 180 0.26 -7.06 9.83
N SER A 181 0.69 -7.43 11.02
CA SER A 181 0.23 -6.86 12.28
C SER A 181 1.00 -5.57 12.56
N MET A 182 0.28 -4.53 12.95
CA MET A 182 0.86 -3.21 13.23
C MET A 182 1.37 -3.09 14.67
N GLY A 183 2.10 -2.01 14.95
CA GLY A 183 2.64 -1.72 16.28
C GLY A 183 3.75 -2.67 16.72
N ALA A 184 4.23 -2.49 17.95
CA ALA A 184 5.36 -3.24 18.50
C ALA A 184 5.05 -4.74 18.64
N LEU A 185 3.83 -5.10 19.04
CA LEU A 185 3.40 -6.49 19.21
C LEU A 185 3.40 -7.26 17.89
N GLY A 186 3.08 -6.56 16.79
CA GLY A 186 2.98 -7.14 15.44
C GLY A 186 4.27 -7.19 14.64
N MET A 187 5.38 -6.64 15.16
CA MET A 187 6.64 -6.52 14.41
C MET A 187 7.15 -7.84 13.81
N ILE A 188 6.93 -8.96 14.51
CA ILE A 188 7.33 -10.29 14.04
C ILE A 188 6.70 -10.63 12.68
N SER A 189 5.48 -10.19 12.40
CA SER A 189 4.79 -10.46 11.13
C SER A 189 5.51 -9.84 9.93
N ARG A 190 6.30 -8.79 10.14
CA ARG A 190 7.04 -8.10 9.06
C ARG A 190 8.29 -8.84 8.60
N VAL A 191 8.77 -9.79 9.38
CA VAL A 191 9.98 -10.58 9.09
C VAL A 191 9.68 -12.08 9.00
N ALA A 192 8.45 -12.49 9.26
CA ALA A 192 8.01 -13.87 9.25
C ALA A 192 7.60 -14.35 7.83
N ALA A 193 8.43 -14.11 6.82
CA ALA A 193 8.16 -14.47 5.42
C ALA A 193 7.85 -15.96 5.21
N VAL A 194 8.27 -16.82 6.12
CA VAL A 194 7.96 -18.27 6.12
C VAL A 194 6.45 -18.56 6.13
N PHE A 195 5.63 -17.64 6.60
CA PHE A 195 4.17 -17.73 6.55
C PHE A 195 3.57 -17.29 5.21
N GLY A 196 4.41 -16.96 4.21
CA GLY A 196 3.95 -16.72 2.84
C GLY A 196 3.67 -15.26 2.50
N SER A 197 3.94 -14.30 3.42
CA SER A 197 3.86 -12.88 3.05
C SER A 197 4.92 -12.56 2.01
N ALA A 198 4.48 -12.11 0.82
CA ALA A 198 5.34 -11.90 -0.34
C ALA A 198 6.21 -10.65 -0.22
N LEU A 199 5.78 -9.67 0.57
CA LEU A 199 6.52 -8.42 0.80
C LEU A 199 6.22 -7.84 2.19
N THR A 200 7.11 -6.95 2.62
CA THR A 200 6.94 -6.13 3.82
C THR A 200 7.31 -4.69 3.54
N PHE A 201 6.98 -3.80 4.45
CA PHE A 201 7.27 -2.38 4.37
C PHE A 201 8.28 -2.00 5.46
N ALA A 202 9.44 -1.58 5.04
CA ALA A 202 10.53 -1.09 5.88
C ALA A 202 10.69 0.42 5.71
N VAL A 203 11.47 1.04 6.57
CA VAL A 203 11.88 2.44 6.45
C VAL A 203 13.35 2.54 6.11
N VAL A 204 13.69 3.52 5.29
CA VAL A 204 15.07 3.91 5.04
C VAL A 204 15.34 5.10 5.96
N PRO A 205 16.32 5.02 6.89
CA PRO A 205 16.73 6.17 7.68
C PRO A 205 17.20 7.30 6.76
N ASP A 206 17.00 8.55 7.18
CA ASP A 206 17.58 9.70 6.49
C ASP A 206 19.11 9.78 6.69
N GLU A 207 19.74 10.82 6.14
CA GLU A 207 21.20 11.02 6.24
C GLU A 207 21.69 11.23 7.68
N GLU A 208 20.80 11.64 8.58
CA GLU A 208 21.06 11.85 10.01
C GLU A 208 20.75 10.60 10.84
N GLY A 209 20.22 9.54 10.20
CA GLY A 209 19.81 8.30 10.85
C GLY A 209 18.44 8.37 11.51
N CYS A 210 17.66 9.43 11.27
CA CYS A 210 16.30 9.55 11.77
C CYS A 210 15.36 8.64 10.99
N ILE A 211 14.38 8.07 11.70
CA ILE A 211 13.41 7.14 11.13
C ILE A 211 12.03 7.79 11.17
N GLU A 212 11.49 8.13 10.00
CA GLU A 212 10.09 8.54 9.85
C GLU A 212 9.27 7.38 9.29
N ALA A 213 8.61 6.63 10.18
CA ALA A 213 7.79 5.50 9.80
C ALA A 213 6.44 5.95 9.24
N SER A 214 6.09 5.47 8.04
CA SER A 214 4.78 5.74 7.42
C SER A 214 3.65 4.88 8.00
N ALA A 215 3.96 3.89 8.82
CA ALA A 215 3.02 3.05 9.55
C ALA A 215 3.63 2.51 10.84
N PRO A 216 2.83 2.26 11.90
CA PRO A 216 3.32 1.75 13.17
C PRO A 216 4.04 0.40 13.04
N GLY A 217 5.17 0.26 13.74
CA GLY A 217 5.93 -0.99 13.82
C GLY A 217 6.79 -1.29 12.57
N GLN A 218 7.00 -0.33 11.67
CA GLN A 218 8.00 -0.49 10.62
C GLN A 218 9.41 -0.52 11.20
N LEU A 219 10.25 -1.38 10.63
CA LEU A 219 11.65 -1.55 10.98
C LEU A 219 12.55 -0.89 9.93
N PRO A 220 13.78 -0.49 10.30
CA PRO A 220 14.79 -0.09 9.33
C PRO A 220 15.05 -1.20 8.31
N ILE A 221 15.29 -0.81 7.05
CA ILE A 221 15.45 -1.77 5.96
C ILE A 221 16.57 -2.78 6.20
N ASP A 222 17.68 -2.34 6.80
CA ASP A 222 18.83 -3.22 7.07
C ASP A 222 18.50 -4.26 8.15
N GLU A 223 17.71 -3.90 9.16
CA GLU A 223 17.23 -4.85 10.16
C GLU A 223 16.26 -5.87 9.56
N VAL A 224 15.37 -5.41 8.68
CA VAL A 224 14.48 -6.33 7.94
C VAL A 224 15.28 -7.31 7.10
N ARG A 225 16.25 -6.85 6.33
CA ARG A 225 17.14 -7.70 5.51
C ARG A 225 17.88 -8.71 6.36
N ARG A 226 18.43 -8.27 7.49
CA ARG A 226 19.14 -9.14 8.44
C ARG A 226 18.23 -10.24 8.99
N CYS A 227 17.03 -9.88 9.47
CA CYS A 227 16.06 -10.84 9.99
C CYS A 227 15.63 -11.85 8.91
N LEU A 228 15.30 -11.39 7.71
CA LEU A 228 14.89 -12.26 6.60
C LEU A 228 16.01 -13.23 6.21
N SER A 229 17.27 -12.77 6.19
CA SER A 229 18.43 -13.61 5.92
C SER A 229 18.59 -14.73 6.97
N LEU A 230 18.38 -14.41 8.25
CA LEU A 230 18.50 -15.39 9.35
C LEU A 230 17.33 -16.38 9.38
N LEU A 231 16.13 -15.95 9.01
CA LEU A 231 14.91 -16.75 9.03
C LEU A 231 14.67 -17.56 7.74
N GLY A 232 15.63 -17.57 6.81
CA GLY A 232 15.53 -18.32 5.56
C GLY A 232 14.58 -17.69 4.53
N GLY A 233 14.25 -16.42 4.70
CA GLY A 233 13.56 -15.63 3.67
C GLY A 233 14.44 -15.44 2.45
N ARG A 234 13.86 -15.41 1.25
CA ARG A 234 14.62 -15.04 0.05
C ARG A 234 15.15 -13.62 0.22
N PRO A 235 16.44 -13.35 -0.13
CA PRO A 235 16.93 -11.98 -0.13
C PRO A 235 16.06 -11.12 -1.03
N ILE A 236 15.64 -9.99 -0.50
CA ILE A 236 14.98 -8.96 -1.30
C ILE A 236 16.10 -8.34 -2.14
N GLY A 237 16.07 -8.60 -3.46
CA GLY A 237 16.96 -8.00 -4.43
C GLY A 237 16.73 -6.50 -4.58
#